data_f210084d30327137be99885b7efcbd13
#
_entry.id   f210084d30327137be99885b7efcbd13
#
_cell.length_a   1.000
_cell.length_b   1.000
_cell.length_c   1.000
_cell.angle_alpha   90.00
_cell.angle_beta   90.00
_cell.angle_gamma   90.00
#
_symmetry.space_group_name_H-M   'P 1'
#
loop_
_entity.id
_entity.type
_entity.pdbx_description
1 polymer ?
#
loop_
_entity_poly.entity_id
_entity_poly.type
_entity_poly.pdbx_seq_one_letter_code
_entity_poly.pdbx_strand_id
1 'polypeptide(L)'
;MIPRTSTSLGWRLARAALLAAASVWLLSLILVLVWERMDSRRDAHAIVVLGAAQWDGRPSPVLRARIDHAIELWEQQLAPRFIVTGGRGPGDTTTEAAVAKRYAMSKGVPESAILTESEGRSTSESLRNVAQMLRSEQKDVILVSDPFHMLRLSILARRFGLKPRTSPTRTSPISKNRSEYFKYTMAESWKAPVAFFFEFSK
;
A
#
# COMPACT_ATOMS: atom_id res chain seq x y z
N MET A 1 -27.07 -39.45 -37.30
CA MET A 1 -25.61 -39.41 -36.99
C MET A 1 -25.26 -37.94 -36.74
N ILE A 2 -25.13 -37.49 -35.51
CA ILE A 2 -24.84 -36.08 -35.16
C ILE A 2 -23.32 -35.89 -35.19
N PRO A 3 -22.73 -34.98 -35.97
CA PRO A 3 -21.32 -34.77 -36.03
C PRO A 3 -20.81 -34.27 -34.67
N ARG A 4 -19.92 -35.01 -34.05
CA ARG A 4 -19.15 -34.52 -32.87
C ARG A 4 -18.23 -33.41 -33.35
N THR A 5 -18.59 -32.16 -33.06
CA THR A 5 -17.69 -31.02 -33.27
C THR A 5 -16.48 -31.20 -32.35
N SER A 6 -15.36 -31.61 -32.91
CA SER A 6 -14.07 -31.62 -32.21
C SER A 6 -13.70 -30.17 -31.92
N THR A 7 -13.77 -29.73 -30.67
CA THR A 7 -13.25 -28.42 -30.28
C THR A 7 -11.78 -28.37 -30.65
N SER A 8 -11.39 -27.44 -31.52
CA SER A 8 -10.02 -27.30 -31.99
C SER A 8 -9.07 -27.12 -30.80
N LEU A 9 -7.83 -27.62 -30.89
CA LEU A 9 -6.81 -27.48 -29.85
C LEU A 9 -6.69 -26.02 -29.39
N GLY A 10 -6.76 -25.05 -30.32
CA GLY A 10 -6.75 -23.62 -30.02
C GLY A 10 -7.85 -23.18 -29.05
N TRP A 11 -9.09 -23.67 -29.24
CA TRP A 11 -10.20 -23.35 -28.33
C TRP A 11 -9.99 -23.94 -26.91
N ARG A 12 -9.45 -25.16 -26.84
CA ARG A 12 -9.12 -25.79 -25.55
C ARG A 12 -8.03 -25.02 -24.80
N LEU A 13 -6.97 -24.58 -25.49
CA LEU A 13 -5.91 -23.76 -24.94
C LEU A 13 -6.42 -22.38 -24.50
N ALA A 14 -7.23 -21.72 -25.32
CA ALA A 14 -7.83 -20.44 -24.96
C ALA A 14 -8.70 -20.55 -23.69
N ARG A 15 -9.54 -21.59 -23.62
CA ARG A 15 -10.36 -21.85 -22.42
C ARG A 15 -9.51 -22.13 -21.19
N ALA A 16 -8.44 -22.92 -21.31
CA ALA A 16 -7.53 -23.20 -20.21
C ALA A 16 -6.82 -21.92 -19.71
N ALA A 17 -6.36 -21.07 -20.64
CA ALA A 17 -5.75 -19.79 -20.29
C ALA A 17 -6.72 -18.83 -19.57
N LEU A 18 -7.97 -18.75 -20.04
CA LEU A 18 -9.02 -17.95 -19.38
C LEU A 18 -9.32 -18.46 -17.95
N LEU A 19 -9.44 -19.78 -17.79
CA LEU A 19 -9.67 -20.38 -16.48
C LEU A 19 -8.49 -20.14 -15.53
N ALA A 20 -7.26 -20.26 -16.03
CA ALA A 20 -6.06 -19.96 -15.24
C ALA A 20 -6.04 -18.46 -14.81
N ALA A 21 -6.30 -17.55 -15.73
CA ALA A 21 -6.36 -16.12 -15.41
C ALA A 21 -7.46 -15.80 -14.39
N ALA A 22 -8.64 -16.38 -14.56
CA ALA A 22 -9.75 -16.21 -13.61
C ALA A 22 -9.41 -16.79 -12.23
N SER A 23 -8.72 -17.94 -12.17
CA SER A 23 -8.28 -18.53 -10.90
C SER A 23 -7.24 -17.68 -10.19
N VAL A 24 -6.27 -17.12 -10.91
CA VAL A 24 -5.27 -16.20 -10.36
C VAL A 24 -5.94 -14.94 -9.81
N TRP A 25 -6.89 -14.38 -10.56
CA TRP A 25 -7.62 -13.20 -10.10
C TRP A 25 -8.48 -13.50 -8.87
N LEU A 26 -9.23 -14.62 -8.87
CA LEU A 26 -10.06 -15.01 -7.72
C LEU A 26 -9.20 -15.24 -6.46
N LEU A 27 -8.08 -15.93 -6.61
CA LEU A 27 -7.12 -16.09 -5.50
C LEU A 27 -6.62 -14.75 -5.00
N SER A 28 -6.25 -13.83 -5.91
CA SER A 28 -5.82 -12.48 -5.55
C SER A 28 -6.90 -11.73 -4.79
N LEU A 29 -8.16 -11.78 -5.24
CA LEU A 29 -9.28 -11.16 -4.55
C LEU A 29 -9.44 -11.73 -3.12
N ILE A 30 -9.40 -13.04 -2.97
CA ILE A 30 -9.45 -13.70 -1.64
C ILE A 30 -8.31 -13.20 -0.76
N LEU A 31 -7.10 -13.15 -1.28
CA LEU A 31 -5.94 -12.66 -0.53
C LEU A 31 -6.08 -11.18 -0.14
N VAL A 32 -6.59 -10.31 -1.02
CA VAL A 32 -6.88 -8.91 -0.67
C VAL A 32 -7.87 -8.86 0.50
N LEU A 33 -8.99 -9.60 0.41
CA LEU A 33 -10.02 -9.66 1.47
C LEU A 33 -9.50 -10.23 2.80
N VAL A 34 -8.51 -11.10 2.77
CA VAL A 34 -7.84 -11.60 3.98
C VAL A 34 -6.91 -10.54 4.55
N TRP A 35 -6.02 -9.96 3.71
CA TRP A 35 -5.02 -8.97 4.14
C TRP A 35 -5.66 -7.69 4.69
N GLU A 36 -6.79 -7.24 4.13
CA GLU A 36 -7.49 -6.04 4.63
C GLU A 36 -7.98 -6.18 6.08
N ARG A 37 -8.18 -7.42 6.55
CA ARG A 37 -8.59 -7.72 7.92
C ARG A 37 -7.42 -7.90 8.87
N MET A 38 -6.23 -8.18 8.33
CA MET A 38 -5.04 -8.46 9.13
C MET A 38 -4.43 -7.16 9.66
N ASP A 39 -4.35 -7.07 10.98
CA ASP A 39 -3.51 -6.10 11.68
C ASP A 39 -2.41 -6.89 12.40
N SER A 40 -1.19 -6.76 11.90
CA SER A 40 -0.02 -7.51 12.40
C SER A 40 1.00 -6.60 13.07
N ARG A 41 0.55 -5.39 13.49
CA ARG A 41 1.39 -4.41 14.18
C ARG A 41 2.04 -5.02 15.43
N ARG A 42 3.29 -4.71 15.60
CA ARG A 42 4.12 -5.02 16.77
C ARG A 42 5.37 -4.16 16.67
N ASP A 43 6.21 -4.18 17.66
CA ASP A 43 7.47 -3.43 17.66
C ASP A 43 8.24 -3.56 16.35
N ALA A 44 8.67 -2.41 15.82
CA ALA A 44 9.37 -2.28 14.56
C ALA A 44 10.42 -1.15 14.62
N HIS A 45 11.20 -0.98 13.56
CA HIS A 45 12.16 0.11 13.46
C HIS A 45 11.54 1.40 12.94
N ALA A 46 10.47 1.31 12.15
CA ALA A 46 9.79 2.47 11.62
C ALA A 46 8.29 2.21 11.38
N ILE A 47 7.48 3.26 11.55
CA ILE A 47 6.12 3.36 11.03
C ILE A 47 6.23 4.07 9.69
N VAL A 48 5.68 3.48 8.61
CA VAL A 48 5.72 4.01 7.24
C VAL A 48 4.30 4.35 6.80
N VAL A 49 4.03 5.64 6.66
CA VAL A 49 2.74 6.17 6.20
C VAL A 49 2.79 6.34 4.69
N LEU A 50 1.94 5.61 3.97
CA LEU A 50 1.84 5.74 2.52
C LEU A 50 1.04 7.00 2.14
N GLY A 51 1.56 7.73 1.15
CA GLY A 51 0.90 8.89 0.56
C GLY A 51 -0.50 8.57 0.00
N ALA A 52 -1.32 9.61 -0.16
CA ALA A 52 -2.65 9.51 -0.76
C ALA A 52 -2.96 10.70 -1.65
N ALA A 53 -3.06 11.88 -1.08
CA ALA A 53 -3.14 13.18 -1.76
C ALA A 53 -2.95 14.30 -0.76
N GLN A 54 -2.60 15.47 -1.25
CA GLN A 54 -2.64 16.73 -0.50
C GLN A 54 -3.48 17.77 -1.28
N TRP A 55 -4.07 18.73 -0.59
CA TRP A 55 -4.85 19.81 -1.16
C TRP A 55 -4.36 21.15 -0.60
N ASP A 56 -3.76 21.96 -1.44
CA ASP A 56 -3.27 23.30 -1.07
C ASP A 56 -2.43 23.33 0.23
N GLY A 57 -1.49 22.35 0.35
CA GLY A 57 -0.61 22.26 1.51
C GLY A 57 -1.23 21.64 2.76
N ARG A 58 -2.43 21.05 2.65
CA ARG A 58 -3.11 20.30 3.72
C ARG A 58 -3.27 18.84 3.33
N PRO A 59 -3.20 17.89 4.27
CA PRO A 59 -3.45 16.50 3.95
C PRO A 59 -4.90 16.30 3.51
N SER A 60 -5.12 15.55 2.43
CA SER A 60 -6.47 15.09 2.08
C SER A 60 -7.10 14.33 3.25
N PRO A 61 -8.43 14.19 3.33
CA PRO A 61 -9.07 13.41 4.41
C PRO A 61 -8.57 11.96 4.50
N VAL A 62 -8.15 11.36 3.38
CA VAL A 62 -7.56 10.02 3.36
C VAL A 62 -6.16 10.03 3.96
N LEU A 63 -5.28 10.94 3.48
CA LEU A 63 -3.92 11.08 4.03
C LEU A 63 -3.95 11.43 5.51
N ARG A 64 -4.85 12.33 5.91
CA ARG A 64 -5.04 12.70 7.31
C ARG A 64 -5.39 11.49 8.17
N ALA A 65 -6.35 10.67 7.76
CA ALA A 65 -6.73 9.47 8.50
C ALA A 65 -5.58 8.47 8.66
N ARG A 66 -4.73 8.33 7.63
CA ARG A 66 -3.52 7.49 7.71
C ARG A 66 -2.50 8.05 8.72
N ILE A 67 -2.26 9.36 8.69
CA ILE A 67 -1.33 10.00 9.63
C ILE A 67 -1.86 9.90 11.06
N ASP A 68 -3.14 10.17 11.29
CA ASP A 68 -3.76 10.08 12.61
C ASP A 68 -3.61 8.67 13.18
N HIS A 69 -3.89 7.62 12.38
CA HIS A 69 -3.69 6.23 12.78
C HIS A 69 -2.19 5.91 13.07
N ALA A 70 -1.28 6.44 12.26
CA ALA A 70 0.15 6.24 12.50
C ALA A 70 0.63 6.95 13.77
N ILE A 71 0.04 8.09 14.14
CA ILE A 71 0.32 8.78 15.40
C ILE A 71 -0.13 7.93 16.59
N GLU A 72 -1.31 7.28 16.51
CA GLU A 72 -1.74 6.33 17.54
C GLU A 72 -0.73 5.19 17.76
N LEU A 73 -0.11 4.69 16.69
CA LEU A 73 0.95 3.68 16.77
C LEU A 73 2.25 4.24 17.37
N TRP A 74 2.56 5.50 17.05
CA TRP A 74 3.70 6.21 17.60
C TRP A 74 3.54 6.45 19.12
N GLU A 75 2.39 6.88 19.58
CA GLU A 75 2.06 7.08 20.98
C GLU A 75 2.12 5.76 21.77
N GLN A 76 1.82 4.62 21.13
CA GLN A 76 2.03 3.28 21.68
C GLN A 76 3.50 2.84 21.67
N GLN A 77 4.43 3.70 21.22
CA GLN A 77 5.87 3.44 21.17
C GLN A 77 6.28 2.22 20.32
N LEU A 78 5.48 1.86 19.31
CA LEU A 78 5.73 0.68 18.48
C LEU A 78 6.94 0.86 17.53
N ALA A 79 7.43 2.09 17.31
CA ALA A 79 8.63 2.32 16.52
C ALA A 79 9.29 3.68 16.85
N PRO A 80 10.63 3.78 16.82
CA PRO A 80 11.36 5.02 17.09
C PRO A 80 11.42 5.99 15.87
N ARG A 81 10.99 5.55 14.68
CA ARG A 81 11.00 6.36 13.45
C ARG A 81 9.62 6.44 12.83
N PHE A 82 9.30 7.63 12.32
CA PHE A 82 8.05 7.95 11.64
C PHE A 82 8.37 8.37 10.21
N ILE A 83 8.09 7.53 9.22
CA ILE A 83 8.41 7.79 7.81
C ILE A 83 7.12 8.15 7.09
N VAL A 84 7.11 9.31 6.43
CA VAL A 84 6.01 9.74 5.58
C VAL A 84 6.44 9.74 4.13
N THR A 85 5.61 9.18 3.25
CA THR A 85 5.90 9.05 1.83
C THR A 85 4.91 9.82 0.97
N GLY A 86 5.34 10.18 -0.22
CA GLY A 86 4.50 10.79 -1.25
C GLY A 86 5.16 11.97 -1.93
N GLY A 87 5.27 11.86 -3.24
CA GLY A 87 5.84 12.87 -4.12
C GLY A 87 4.92 14.07 -4.33
N ARG A 88 5.22 14.80 -5.40
CA ARG A 88 4.45 15.97 -5.83
C ARG A 88 3.48 15.58 -6.95
N GLY A 89 2.21 15.89 -6.77
CA GLY A 89 1.20 15.78 -7.82
C GLY A 89 1.36 16.85 -8.91
N PRO A 90 0.79 16.65 -10.10
CA PRO A 90 0.77 17.67 -11.15
C PRO A 90 0.12 18.97 -10.66
N GLY A 91 0.83 20.09 -10.80
CA GLY A 91 0.35 21.42 -10.36
C GLY A 91 0.55 21.74 -8.86
N ASP A 92 0.97 20.76 -8.05
CA ASP A 92 1.22 20.99 -6.64
C ASP A 92 2.50 21.79 -6.40
N THR A 93 2.48 22.67 -5.39
CA THR A 93 3.66 23.43 -4.94
C THR A 93 4.49 22.70 -3.89
N THR A 94 3.93 21.65 -3.28
CA THR A 94 4.56 20.87 -2.19
C THR A 94 4.30 19.37 -2.37
N THR A 95 5.07 18.54 -1.69
CA THR A 95 4.90 17.07 -1.73
C THR A 95 3.92 16.60 -0.65
N GLU A 96 3.28 15.45 -0.86
CA GLU A 96 2.44 14.80 0.14
C GLU A 96 3.23 14.51 1.43
N ALA A 97 4.48 14.04 1.29
CA ALA A 97 5.37 13.77 2.42
C ALA A 97 5.67 15.03 3.24
N ALA A 98 5.92 16.19 2.60
CA ALA A 98 6.16 17.44 3.31
C ALA A 98 4.91 17.91 4.06
N VAL A 99 3.73 17.75 3.47
CA VAL A 99 2.44 18.04 4.12
C VAL A 99 2.20 17.11 5.29
N ALA A 100 2.44 15.81 5.11
CA ALA A 100 2.29 14.80 6.16
C ALA A 100 3.24 15.06 7.34
N LYS A 101 4.51 15.44 7.07
CA LYS A 101 5.49 15.82 8.10
C LYS A 101 4.96 17.00 8.94
N ARG A 102 4.54 18.09 8.30
CA ARG A 102 4.02 19.27 9.02
C ARG A 102 2.81 18.90 9.89
N TYR A 103 1.92 18.08 9.36
CA TYR A 103 0.74 17.66 10.11
C TYR A 103 1.12 16.78 11.31
N ALA A 104 2.01 15.79 11.14
CA ALA A 104 2.48 14.94 12.23
C ALA A 104 3.18 15.76 13.33
N MET A 105 4.03 16.73 12.96
CA MET A 105 4.65 17.65 13.90
C MET A 105 3.63 18.48 14.68
N SER A 106 2.58 18.97 14.04
CA SER A 106 1.50 19.72 14.69
C SER A 106 0.70 18.87 15.69
N LYS A 107 0.82 17.56 15.61
CA LYS A 107 0.22 16.56 16.50
C LYS A 107 1.18 16.03 17.57
N GLY A 108 2.39 16.57 17.66
CA GLY A 108 3.34 16.24 18.72
C GLY A 108 4.42 15.23 18.36
N VAL A 109 4.45 14.71 17.12
CA VAL A 109 5.58 13.86 16.68
C VAL A 109 6.83 14.75 16.51
N PRO A 110 7.93 14.49 17.22
CA PRO A 110 9.11 15.35 17.15
C PRO A 110 9.77 15.26 15.76
N GLU A 111 10.24 16.40 15.25
CA GLU A 111 10.85 16.48 13.93
C GLU A 111 12.03 15.50 13.76
N SER A 112 12.82 15.30 14.80
CA SER A 112 13.98 14.38 14.82
C SER A 112 13.59 12.91 14.59
N ALA A 113 12.33 12.53 14.83
CA ALA A 113 11.83 11.19 14.60
C ALA A 113 11.26 11.01 13.17
N ILE A 114 10.94 12.12 12.47
CA ILE A 114 10.26 12.07 11.17
C ILE A 114 11.28 12.05 10.02
N LEU A 115 11.15 11.05 9.15
CA LEU A 115 11.84 11.00 7.86
C LEU A 115 10.83 11.20 6.74
N THR A 116 11.25 11.86 5.65
CA THR A 116 10.38 12.11 4.48
C THR A 116 10.93 11.42 3.25
N GLU A 117 10.09 10.67 2.54
CA GLU A 117 10.34 10.17 1.20
C GLU A 117 9.45 10.97 0.23
N SER A 118 10.04 11.84 -0.58
CA SER A 118 9.35 12.83 -1.40
C SER A 118 9.52 12.63 -2.91
N GLU A 119 10.28 11.61 -3.33
CA GLU A 119 10.69 11.42 -4.73
C GLU A 119 9.82 10.38 -5.45
N GLY A 120 9.28 9.40 -4.72
CA GLY A 120 8.50 8.31 -5.29
C GLY A 120 7.19 8.82 -5.90
N ARG A 121 6.95 8.45 -7.17
CA ARG A 121 5.73 8.74 -7.94
C ARG A 121 4.77 7.55 -7.98
N SER A 122 5.19 6.43 -7.43
CA SER A 122 4.42 5.20 -7.32
C SER A 122 4.68 4.53 -5.97
N THR A 123 3.77 3.63 -5.58
CA THR A 123 3.95 2.82 -4.37
C THR A 123 5.25 2.02 -4.38
N SER A 124 5.62 1.48 -5.54
CA SER A 124 6.85 0.70 -5.74
C SER A 124 8.09 1.56 -5.50
N GLU A 125 8.13 2.75 -6.10
CA GLU A 125 9.24 3.69 -5.92
C GLU A 125 9.37 4.15 -4.48
N SER A 126 8.27 4.56 -3.85
CA SER A 126 8.29 5.00 -2.45
C SER A 126 8.79 3.90 -1.50
N LEU A 127 8.34 2.65 -1.66
CA LEU A 127 8.81 1.56 -0.81
C LEU A 127 10.28 1.18 -1.07
N ARG A 128 10.75 1.28 -2.32
CA ARG A 128 12.17 1.11 -2.65
C ARG A 128 13.02 2.19 -1.98
N ASN A 129 12.61 3.45 -2.08
CA ASN A 129 13.30 4.57 -1.46
C ASN A 129 13.33 4.43 0.07
N VAL A 130 12.21 4.07 0.69
CA VAL A 130 12.16 3.76 2.14
C VAL A 130 13.12 2.64 2.49
N ALA A 131 13.21 1.59 1.67
CA ALA A 131 14.14 0.50 1.90
C ALA A 131 15.62 0.96 1.83
N GLN A 132 15.94 1.93 0.99
CA GLN A 132 17.27 2.53 0.91
C GLN A 132 17.59 3.47 2.08
N MET A 133 16.57 4.17 2.62
CA MET A 133 16.73 5.05 3.78
C MET A 133 17.04 4.29 5.09
N LEU A 134 16.62 3.04 5.17
CA LEU A 134 16.80 2.20 6.35
C LEU A 134 18.07 1.33 6.24
N ARG A 135 18.82 1.19 7.34
CA ARG A 135 19.98 0.29 7.40
C ARG A 135 19.55 -1.18 7.31
N SER A 136 20.47 -2.08 7.00
CA SER A 136 20.18 -3.50 6.79
C SER A 136 19.51 -4.17 8.00
N GLU A 137 19.88 -3.78 9.21
CA GLU A 137 19.33 -4.26 10.47
C GLU A 137 17.98 -3.63 10.85
N GLN A 138 17.58 -2.54 10.17
CA GLN A 138 16.38 -1.75 10.48
C GLN A 138 15.22 -1.96 9.50
N LYS A 139 15.06 -3.16 8.99
CA LYS A 139 14.09 -3.47 7.92
C LYS A 139 12.69 -3.85 8.40
N ASP A 140 12.48 -4.04 9.70
CA ASP A 140 11.14 -4.25 10.26
C ASP A 140 10.36 -2.94 10.23
N VAL A 141 9.22 -2.89 9.53
CA VAL A 141 8.41 -1.69 9.35
C VAL A 141 6.93 -1.98 9.53
N ILE A 142 6.20 -1.02 10.13
CA ILE A 142 4.74 -1.03 10.17
C ILE A 142 4.24 -0.18 9.00
N LEU A 143 3.55 -0.79 8.06
CA LEU A 143 2.95 -0.11 6.92
C LEU A 143 1.55 0.37 7.28
N VAL A 144 1.31 1.68 7.10
CA VAL A 144 0.03 2.33 7.35
C VAL A 144 -0.57 2.84 6.04
N SER A 145 -1.72 2.32 5.68
CA SER A 145 -2.50 2.70 4.51
C SER A 145 -3.95 2.18 4.63
N ASP A 146 -4.78 2.38 3.61
CA ASP A 146 -6.13 1.81 3.59
C ASP A 146 -6.09 0.27 3.51
N PRO A 147 -7.10 -0.43 4.07
CA PRO A 147 -7.11 -1.90 4.21
C PRO A 147 -6.92 -2.64 2.88
N PHE A 148 -7.64 -2.25 1.82
CA PHE A 148 -7.58 -2.89 0.50
C PHE A 148 -6.17 -2.84 -0.14
N HIS A 149 -5.31 -1.93 0.31
CA HIS A 149 -3.96 -1.75 -0.22
C HIS A 149 -2.91 -2.65 0.43
N MET A 150 -3.20 -3.26 1.59
CA MET A 150 -2.22 -3.94 2.44
C MET A 150 -1.53 -5.13 1.78
N LEU A 151 -2.23 -5.93 0.96
CA LEU A 151 -1.61 -7.05 0.24
C LEU A 151 -0.51 -6.56 -0.70
N ARG A 152 -0.82 -5.60 -1.58
CA ARG A 152 0.14 -5.09 -2.56
C ARG A 152 1.33 -4.41 -1.89
N LEU A 153 1.08 -3.63 -0.84
CA LEU A 153 2.15 -3.04 -0.03
C LEU A 153 3.08 -4.09 0.57
N SER A 154 2.52 -5.17 1.12
CA SER A 154 3.31 -6.25 1.71
C SER A 154 4.15 -6.99 0.67
N ILE A 155 3.62 -7.20 -0.54
CA ILE A 155 4.36 -7.81 -1.66
C ILE A 155 5.55 -6.93 -2.04
N LEU A 156 5.31 -5.64 -2.31
CA LEU A 156 6.33 -4.70 -2.74
C LEU A 156 7.39 -4.47 -1.65
N ALA A 157 6.96 -4.27 -0.41
CA ALA A 157 7.89 -4.07 0.70
C ALA A 157 8.86 -5.24 0.87
N ARG A 158 8.35 -6.49 0.85
CA ARG A 158 9.20 -7.70 0.91
C ARG A 158 10.16 -7.79 -0.27
N ARG A 159 9.72 -7.39 -1.46
CA ARG A 159 10.56 -7.38 -2.66
C ARG A 159 11.77 -6.46 -2.52
N PHE A 160 11.63 -5.33 -1.85
CA PHE A 160 12.72 -4.41 -1.56
C PHE A 160 13.48 -4.73 -0.25
N GLY A 161 13.28 -5.92 0.31
CA GLY A 161 13.99 -6.39 1.49
C GLY A 161 13.47 -5.85 2.82
N LEU A 162 12.32 -5.16 2.83
CA LEU A 162 11.64 -4.79 4.06
C LEU A 162 10.93 -6.00 4.67
N LYS A 163 10.75 -5.98 5.99
CA LYS A 163 9.96 -6.96 6.76
C LYS A 163 8.67 -6.30 7.23
N PRO A 164 7.63 -6.24 6.37
CA PRO A 164 6.43 -5.47 6.65
C PRO A 164 5.55 -6.14 7.70
N ARG A 165 5.04 -5.31 8.60
CA ARG A 165 3.85 -5.50 9.42
C ARG A 165 2.77 -4.58 8.87
N THR A 166 1.52 -5.00 8.85
CA THR A 166 0.41 -4.20 8.34
C THR A 166 -0.41 -3.64 9.49
N SER A 167 -0.75 -2.36 9.42
CA SER A 167 -1.73 -1.73 10.30
C SER A 167 -2.68 -0.88 9.45
N PRO A 168 -3.85 -1.45 9.07
CA PRO A 168 -4.77 -0.79 8.15
C PRO A 168 -5.55 0.34 8.82
N THR A 169 -5.60 1.50 8.14
CA THR A 169 -6.41 2.66 8.54
C THR A 169 -7.87 2.45 8.19
N ARG A 170 -8.72 2.22 9.19
CA ARG A 170 -10.15 1.95 9.00
C ARG A 170 -11.04 3.18 9.09
N THR A 171 -10.47 4.33 9.45
CA THR A 171 -11.18 5.60 9.68
C THR A 171 -11.23 6.50 8.46
N SER A 172 -10.58 6.12 7.35
CA SER A 172 -10.55 6.94 6.13
C SER A 172 -11.95 7.06 5.51
N PRO A 173 -12.24 8.16 4.79
CA PRO A 173 -13.51 8.34 4.08
C PRO A 173 -13.81 7.21 3.10
N ILE A 174 -12.79 6.66 2.45
CA ILE A 174 -12.93 5.51 1.53
C ILE A 174 -13.40 4.29 2.31
N SER A 175 -12.79 4.01 3.46
CA SER A 175 -13.16 2.85 4.30
C SER A 175 -14.59 2.94 4.83
N LYS A 176 -15.15 4.15 4.96
CA LYS A 176 -16.54 4.39 5.40
C LYS A 176 -17.57 4.34 4.26
N ASN A 177 -17.14 4.50 3.01
CA ASN A 177 -18.01 4.46 1.83
C ASN A 177 -17.95 3.08 1.17
N ARG A 178 -19.01 2.28 1.31
CA ARG A 178 -19.08 0.92 0.78
C ARG A 178 -18.81 0.81 -0.72
N SER A 179 -19.33 1.75 -1.53
CA SER A 179 -19.17 1.75 -2.98
C SER A 179 -17.72 2.02 -3.37
N GLU A 180 -17.11 3.07 -2.81
CA GLU A 180 -15.71 3.40 -3.05
C GLU A 180 -14.80 2.29 -2.53
N TYR A 181 -15.05 1.77 -1.33
CA TYR A 181 -14.30 0.66 -0.77
C TYR A 181 -14.29 -0.56 -1.70
N PHE A 182 -15.45 -0.99 -2.17
CA PHE A 182 -15.58 -2.10 -3.13
C PHE A 182 -14.80 -1.84 -4.42
N LYS A 183 -14.93 -0.65 -5.00
CA LYS A 183 -14.21 -0.23 -6.20
C LYS A 183 -12.68 -0.34 -6.03
N TYR A 184 -12.14 0.17 -4.91
CA TYR A 184 -10.72 0.07 -4.62
C TYR A 184 -10.27 -1.38 -4.34
N THR A 185 -11.06 -2.17 -3.61
CA THR A 185 -10.78 -3.61 -3.38
C THR A 185 -10.70 -4.37 -4.71
N MET A 186 -11.65 -4.13 -5.63
CA MET A 186 -11.62 -4.72 -6.97
C MET A 186 -10.39 -4.26 -7.77
N ALA A 187 -10.04 -2.98 -7.72
CA ALA A 187 -8.84 -2.47 -8.39
C ALA A 187 -7.56 -3.12 -7.83
N GLU A 188 -7.44 -3.26 -6.52
CA GLU A 188 -6.27 -3.88 -5.90
C GLU A 188 -6.18 -5.39 -6.19
N SER A 189 -7.30 -6.10 -6.37
CA SER A 189 -7.29 -7.52 -6.76
C SER A 189 -6.65 -7.76 -8.12
N TRP A 190 -6.64 -6.76 -9.02
CA TRP A 190 -5.91 -6.80 -10.29
C TRP A 190 -4.47 -6.32 -10.15
N LYS A 191 -4.21 -5.30 -9.33
CA LYS A 191 -2.88 -4.72 -9.16
C LYS A 191 -1.93 -5.62 -8.36
N ALA A 192 -2.44 -6.39 -7.40
CA ALA A 192 -1.59 -7.25 -6.57
C ALA A 192 -0.87 -8.35 -7.36
N PRO A 193 -1.50 -9.10 -8.28
CA PRO A 193 -0.80 -10.01 -9.18
C PRO A 193 0.23 -9.32 -10.07
N VAL A 194 -0.10 -8.14 -10.60
CA VAL A 194 0.85 -7.35 -11.41
C VAL A 194 2.08 -6.99 -10.58
N ALA A 195 1.91 -6.51 -9.36
CA ALA A 195 3.00 -6.23 -8.46
C ALA A 195 3.82 -7.49 -8.14
N PHE A 196 3.17 -8.64 -8.00
CA PHE A 196 3.86 -9.90 -7.71
C PHE A 196 4.68 -10.43 -8.89
N PHE A 197 4.15 -10.36 -10.12
CA PHE A 197 4.79 -10.96 -11.29
C PHE A 197 5.66 -10.00 -12.10
N PHE A 198 5.35 -8.71 -12.13
CA PHE A 198 5.90 -7.77 -13.13
C PHE A 198 6.59 -6.54 -12.55
N GLU A 199 6.29 -6.11 -11.31
CA GLU A 199 7.00 -4.98 -10.71
C GLU A 199 8.36 -5.44 -10.15
N PHE A 200 9.29 -5.81 -11.03
CA PHE A 200 10.66 -6.13 -10.64
C PHE A 200 11.44 -4.84 -10.34
N SER A 201 12.35 -4.89 -9.33
CA SER A 201 13.28 -3.80 -9.11
C SER A 201 14.20 -3.69 -10.34
N LYS A 202 14.16 -2.57 -11.02
CA LYS A 202 15.24 -2.16 -11.93
C LYS A 202 16.33 -1.50 -11.12
#